data_3b40d2355fbb0def5a8d2ca8ddf84632
#
_entry.id   3b40d2355fbb0def5a8d2ca8ddf84632
#
_cell.length_a   1.000
_cell.length_b   1.000
_cell.length_c   1.000
_cell.angle_alpha   90.00
_cell.angle_beta   90.00
_cell.angle_gamma   90.00
#
_symmetry.space_group_name_H-M   'P 1'
#
loop_
_entity.id
_entity.type
_entity.pdbx_description
1 polymer ?
#
loop_
_entity_poly.entity_id
_entity_poly.type
_entity_poly.pdbx_seq_one_letter_code
_entity_poly.pdbx_strand_id
1 'polypeptide(L)'
;MSELIDVCPEAELPAGALRTVEWEDMEIMVVNCGGELLAMEDRCSHDNGPLAEGEIDPDQCTVECPRHGSLFDLRSGRPLTLPAYVAVESFPVRVQDGIVRVEVE
;
A
#
# COMPACT_ATOMS: atom_id res chain seq x y z
N MET A 1 10.78 -2.35 -18.42
CA MET A 1 9.62 -3.21 -18.67
C MET A 1 8.88 -3.48 -17.37
N SER A 2 7.57 -3.48 -17.41
CA SER A 2 6.79 -3.73 -16.21
C SER A 2 6.56 -5.24 -16.03
N GLU A 3 6.31 -5.62 -14.80
CA GLU A 3 6.08 -7.00 -14.39
C GLU A 3 4.89 -7.01 -13.45
N LEU A 4 4.07 -8.05 -13.52
CA LEU A 4 2.91 -8.22 -12.63
C LEU A 4 3.24 -9.25 -11.57
N ILE A 5 3.02 -8.87 -10.31
CA ILE A 5 3.26 -9.74 -9.15
C ILE A 5 1.92 -10.17 -8.59
N ASP A 6 1.69 -11.46 -8.46
CA ASP A 6 0.46 -11.99 -7.88
C ASP A 6 0.42 -11.69 -6.38
N VAL A 7 -0.72 -11.19 -5.91
CA VAL A 7 -0.92 -10.88 -4.49
C VAL A 7 -1.80 -11.94 -3.84
N CYS A 8 -3.06 -12.05 -4.30
CA CYS A 8 -4.02 -12.99 -3.73
C CYS A 8 -5.26 -13.02 -4.61
N PRO A 9 -6.14 -14.02 -4.44
CA PRO A 9 -7.44 -13.98 -5.08
C PRO A 9 -8.22 -12.74 -4.63
N GLU A 10 -8.93 -12.12 -5.54
CA GLU A 10 -9.69 -10.91 -5.25
C GLU A 10 -10.69 -11.12 -4.09
N ALA A 11 -11.26 -12.31 -4.01
CA ALA A 11 -12.22 -12.62 -2.95
C ALA A 11 -11.60 -12.61 -1.56
N GLU A 12 -10.27 -12.70 -1.46
CA GLU A 12 -9.55 -12.65 -0.19
C GLU A 12 -9.11 -11.24 0.19
N LEU A 13 -9.48 -10.25 -0.61
CA LEU A 13 -9.13 -8.86 -0.34
C LEU A 13 -10.39 -7.99 -0.36
N PRO A 14 -11.34 -8.23 0.56
CA PRO A 14 -12.55 -7.41 0.63
C PRO A 14 -12.23 -6.01 1.15
N ALA A 15 -13.22 -5.11 1.09
CA ALA A 15 -13.06 -3.74 1.55
C ALA A 15 -12.53 -3.72 2.99
N GLY A 16 -11.48 -2.94 3.22
CA GLY A 16 -10.81 -2.84 4.52
C GLY A 16 -9.68 -3.84 4.73
N ALA A 17 -9.51 -4.80 3.83
CA ALA A 17 -8.46 -5.80 3.96
C ALA A 17 -7.14 -5.29 3.38
N LEU A 18 -6.05 -5.88 3.85
CA LEU A 18 -4.70 -5.52 3.46
C LEU A 18 -3.87 -6.79 3.28
N ARG A 19 -3.00 -6.79 2.28
CA ARG A 19 -2.02 -7.85 2.05
C ARG A 19 -0.67 -7.22 1.78
N THR A 20 0.40 -7.94 2.09
CA THR A 20 1.76 -7.53 1.74
C THR A 20 2.39 -8.58 0.84
N VAL A 21 3.20 -8.12 -0.09
CA VAL A 21 3.99 -9.00 -0.96
C VAL A 21 5.42 -8.47 -1.02
N GLU A 22 6.36 -9.36 -1.25
CA GLU A 22 7.76 -8.99 -1.37
C GLU A 22 8.15 -9.00 -2.84
N TRP A 23 8.88 -7.97 -3.25
CA TRP A 23 9.43 -7.86 -4.60
C TRP A 23 10.84 -7.31 -4.49
N GLU A 24 11.82 -8.12 -4.89
CA GLU A 24 13.23 -7.81 -4.70
C GLU A 24 13.50 -7.55 -3.22
N ASP A 25 14.04 -6.40 -2.83
CA ASP A 25 14.32 -6.08 -1.43
C ASP A 25 13.24 -5.17 -0.83
N MET A 26 12.10 -5.09 -1.48
CA MET A 26 11.03 -4.18 -1.08
C MET A 26 9.78 -4.95 -0.68
N GLU A 27 9.11 -4.50 0.37
CA GLU A 27 7.77 -4.98 0.69
C GLU A 27 6.75 -3.98 0.14
N ILE A 28 5.68 -4.51 -0.46
CA ILE A 28 4.60 -3.71 -1.02
C ILE A 28 3.33 -4.06 -0.28
N MET A 29 2.61 -3.04 0.20
CA MET A 29 1.31 -3.25 0.83
C MET A 29 0.22 -2.98 -0.20
N VAL A 30 -0.81 -3.83 -0.21
CA VAL A 30 -1.96 -3.71 -1.09
C VAL A 30 -3.20 -3.62 -0.23
N VAL A 31 -3.99 -2.58 -0.42
CA VAL A 31 -5.14 -2.27 0.44
C VAL A 31 -6.38 -2.13 -0.42
N ASN A 32 -7.48 -2.70 0.04
CA ASN A 32 -8.78 -2.42 -0.54
C ASN A 32 -9.41 -1.30 0.29
N CYS A 33 -9.35 -0.09 -0.24
CA CYS A 33 -9.89 1.09 0.43
C CYS A 33 -11.28 1.40 -0.13
N GLY A 34 -12.31 0.87 0.52
CA GLY A 34 -13.68 1.12 0.12
C GLY A 34 -14.04 0.62 -1.28
N GLY A 35 -13.38 -0.41 -1.77
CA GLY A 35 -13.59 -0.97 -3.10
C GLY A 35 -12.50 -0.59 -4.10
N GLU A 36 -11.65 0.37 -3.75
CA GLU A 36 -10.53 0.78 -4.60
C GLU A 36 -9.26 0.06 -4.14
N LEU A 37 -8.60 -0.62 -5.07
CA LEU A 37 -7.37 -1.36 -4.76
C LEU A 37 -6.16 -0.47 -4.98
N LEU A 38 -5.39 -0.27 -3.92
CA LEU A 38 -4.25 0.64 -3.91
C LEU A 38 -3.02 -0.09 -3.40
N ALA A 39 -1.85 0.25 -3.94
CA ALA A 39 -0.61 -0.38 -3.53
C ALA A 39 0.49 0.65 -3.40
N MET A 40 1.29 0.51 -2.36
CA MET A 40 2.47 1.35 -2.19
C MET A 40 3.51 0.61 -1.37
N GLU A 41 4.73 1.13 -1.38
CA GLU A 41 5.82 0.57 -0.59
C GLU A 41 5.45 0.55 0.89
N ASP A 42 5.64 -0.60 1.55
CA ASP A 42 5.33 -0.77 2.96
C ASP A 42 6.51 -0.28 3.81
N ARG A 43 6.67 1.04 3.85
CA ARG A 43 7.80 1.66 4.54
C ARG A 43 7.46 3.10 4.89
N CYS A 44 7.62 3.45 6.16
CA CYS A 44 7.53 4.85 6.56
C CYS A 44 8.85 5.53 6.16
N SER A 45 8.77 6.56 5.31
CA SER A 45 9.97 7.22 4.80
C SER A 45 10.75 7.96 5.88
N HIS A 46 10.16 8.17 7.04
CA HIS A 46 10.84 8.82 8.16
C HIS A 46 11.81 7.88 8.86
N ASP A 47 11.39 6.64 9.14
CA ASP A 47 12.21 5.73 9.95
C ASP A 47 12.32 4.31 9.38
N ASN A 48 11.81 4.08 8.17
CA ASN A 48 11.82 2.79 7.48
C ASN A 48 11.01 1.69 8.19
N GLY A 49 10.16 2.06 9.16
CA GLY A 49 9.28 1.10 9.81
C GLY A 49 8.11 0.70 8.92
N PRO A 50 7.48 -0.46 9.16
CA PRO A 50 6.39 -0.92 8.32
C PRO A 50 5.13 -0.07 8.50
N LEU A 51 4.47 0.28 7.40
CA LEU A 51 3.22 1.02 7.40
C LEU A 51 2.01 0.08 7.48
N ALA A 52 2.17 -1.16 7.06
CA ALA A 52 1.05 -2.12 7.01
C ALA A 52 0.46 -2.42 8.38
N GLU A 53 1.21 -2.15 9.45
CA GLU A 53 0.73 -2.33 10.82
C GLU A 53 -0.04 -1.12 11.34
N GLY A 54 -0.10 -0.05 10.56
CA GLY A 54 -0.77 1.17 10.94
C GLY A 54 -2.27 1.13 10.66
N GLU A 55 -2.96 2.16 11.12
CA GLU A 55 -4.41 2.27 10.94
C GLU A 55 -4.75 2.83 9.57
N ILE A 56 -5.69 2.16 8.90
CA ILE A 56 -6.18 2.58 7.60
C ILE A 56 -7.46 3.37 7.79
N ASP A 57 -7.52 4.57 7.19
CA ASP A 57 -8.75 5.36 7.15
C ASP A 57 -9.45 5.07 5.82
N PRO A 58 -10.60 4.37 5.84
CA PRO A 58 -11.28 3.99 4.61
C PRO A 58 -11.94 5.15 3.89
N ASP A 59 -12.19 6.25 4.57
CA ASP A 59 -12.83 7.42 3.95
C ASP A 59 -11.83 8.28 3.21
N GLN A 60 -10.65 8.45 3.80
CA GLN A 60 -9.59 9.29 3.23
C GLN A 60 -8.60 8.48 2.39
N CYS A 61 -8.60 7.17 2.52
CA CYS A 61 -7.62 6.26 1.92
C CYS A 61 -6.21 6.65 2.32
N THR A 62 -6.01 6.72 3.63
CA THR A 62 -4.71 7.02 4.23
C THR A 62 -4.30 5.91 5.18
N VAL A 63 -3.01 5.81 5.45
CA VAL A 63 -2.48 4.93 6.47
C VAL A 63 -1.64 5.75 7.44
N GLU A 64 -1.78 5.46 8.74
CA GLU A 64 -1.02 6.15 9.76
C GLU A 64 0.18 5.29 10.18
N CYS A 65 1.38 5.90 10.15
CA CYS A 65 2.58 5.22 10.63
C CYS A 65 2.40 4.92 12.13
N PRO A 66 2.52 3.65 12.54
CA PRO A 66 2.23 3.30 13.94
C PRO A 66 3.26 3.85 14.92
N ARG A 67 4.41 4.29 14.46
CA ARG A 67 5.49 4.73 15.35
C ARG A 67 5.46 6.23 15.62
N HIS A 68 5.11 7.04 14.61
CA HIS A 68 5.20 8.50 14.74
C HIS A 68 3.94 9.24 14.32
N GLY A 69 2.92 8.53 13.88
CA GLY A 69 1.64 9.13 13.52
C GLY A 69 1.60 9.87 12.19
N SER A 70 2.64 9.73 11.36
CA SER A 70 2.61 10.33 10.02
C SER A 70 1.54 9.67 9.17
N LEU A 71 0.75 10.47 8.47
CA LEU A 71 -0.27 9.98 7.56
C LEU A 71 0.27 9.95 6.14
N PHE A 72 0.04 8.84 5.44
CA PHE A 72 0.42 8.69 4.04
C PHE A 72 -0.82 8.46 3.19
N ASP A 73 -0.85 9.11 2.02
CA ASP A 73 -1.90 8.90 1.04
C ASP A 73 -1.65 7.58 0.32
N LEU A 74 -2.61 6.66 0.40
CA LEU A 74 -2.47 5.34 -0.20
C LEU A 74 -2.43 5.38 -1.74
N ARG A 75 -2.98 6.44 -2.35
CA ARG A 75 -3.01 6.53 -3.82
C ARG A 75 -1.70 7.00 -4.40
N SER A 76 -0.99 7.87 -3.70
CA SER A 76 0.24 8.50 -4.23
C SER A 76 1.50 8.13 -3.48
N GLY A 77 1.37 7.59 -2.26
CA GLY A 77 2.52 7.33 -1.40
C GLY A 77 3.04 8.60 -0.73
N ARG A 78 2.35 9.72 -0.87
CA ARG A 78 2.80 11.00 -0.31
C ARG A 78 2.50 11.10 1.17
N PRO A 79 3.46 11.57 1.98
CA PRO A 79 3.17 11.87 3.38
C PRO A 79 2.32 13.14 3.45
N LEU A 80 1.30 13.10 4.29
CA LEU A 80 0.38 14.22 4.48
C LEU A 80 0.70 14.99 5.75
N THR A 81 1.40 14.37 6.71
CA THR A 81 1.75 15.01 7.97
C THR A 81 3.19 14.65 8.35
N LEU A 82 3.83 15.55 9.11
CA LEU A 82 5.15 15.31 9.65
C LEU A 82 5.09 14.22 10.73
N PRO A 83 6.18 13.54 11.06
CA PRO A 83 7.56 13.85 10.66
C PRO A 83 7.99 13.31 9.29
N ALA A 84 7.20 12.48 8.62
CA ALA A 84 7.56 12.03 7.29
C ALA A 84 7.33 13.15 6.27
N TYR A 85 8.27 13.32 5.34
CA TYR A 85 8.17 14.35 4.32
C TYR A 85 8.63 13.88 2.94
N VAL A 86 8.99 12.61 2.83
CA VAL A 86 9.41 12.02 1.55
C VAL A 86 8.37 10.98 1.14
N ALA A 87 7.94 11.03 -0.11
CA ALA A 87 6.96 10.06 -0.63
C ALA A 87 7.61 8.68 -0.76
N VAL A 88 6.79 7.65 -0.56
CA VAL A 88 7.18 6.28 -0.90
C VAL A 88 6.58 5.95 -2.27
N GLU A 89 7.07 4.88 -2.89
CA GLU A 89 6.64 4.52 -4.23
C GLU A 89 5.24 3.93 -4.21
N SER A 90 4.41 4.31 -5.17
CA SER A 90 3.07 3.73 -5.36
C SER A 90 3.08 2.89 -6.64
N PHE A 91 2.18 1.91 -6.71
CA PHE A 91 2.15 0.94 -7.81
C PHE A 91 0.73 0.76 -8.32
N PRO A 92 0.54 0.61 -9.64
CA PRO A 92 -0.78 0.28 -10.17
C PRO A 92 -1.20 -1.12 -9.71
N VAL A 93 -2.50 -1.29 -9.48
CA VAL A 93 -3.07 -2.59 -9.12
C VAL A 93 -4.01 -3.01 -10.25
N ARG A 94 -3.93 -4.27 -10.64
CA ARG A 94 -4.79 -4.86 -11.67
C ARG A 94 -5.43 -6.12 -11.13
N VAL A 95 -6.66 -6.39 -11.56
CA VAL A 95 -7.33 -7.66 -11.28
C VAL A 95 -7.48 -8.38 -12.61
N GLN A 96 -6.89 -9.56 -12.69
CA GLN A 96 -6.93 -10.39 -13.90
C GLN A 96 -7.24 -11.82 -13.51
N ASP A 97 -8.25 -12.41 -14.14
CA ASP A 97 -8.68 -13.79 -13.85
C ASP A 97 -8.97 -14.03 -12.37
N GLY A 98 -9.53 -12.99 -11.70
CA GLY A 98 -9.87 -13.08 -10.29
C GLY A 98 -8.70 -12.97 -9.34
N ILE A 99 -7.50 -12.63 -9.84
CA ILE A 99 -6.28 -12.48 -9.03
C ILE A 99 -5.88 -11.02 -8.99
N VAL A 100 -5.64 -10.52 -7.77
CA VAL A 100 -5.10 -9.18 -7.56
C VAL A 100 -3.61 -9.20 -7.85
N ARG A 101 -3.16 -8.28 -8.72
CA ARG A 101 -1.76 -8.17 -9.12
C ARG A 101 -1.28 -6.73 -9.00
N VAL A 102 -0.01 -6.59 -8.66
CA VAL A 102 0.67 -5.29 -8.57
C VAL A 102 1.62 -5.17 -9.74
N GLU A 103 1.60 -4.02 -10.42
CA GLU A 103 2.51 -3.77 -11.53
C GLU A 103 3.76 -3.08 -11.01
N VAL A 104 4.93 -3.71 -11.23
CA VAL A 104 6.23 -3.20 -10.80
C VAL A 104 7.15 -3.09 -12.01
N GLU A 105 8.23 -2.30 -11.88
CA GLU A 105 9.19 -2.10 -12.96
C GLU A 105 10.61 -2.46 -12.57
#